data_0f3b8412b4b30ddd2c2ea60e7c3a9f65
#
_entry.id   0f3b8412b4b30ddd2c2ea60e7c3a9f65
#
_cell.length_a   1.000
_cell.length_b   1.000
_cell.length_c   1.000
_cell.angle_alpha   90.00
_cell.angle_beta   90.00
_cell.angle_gamma   90.00
#
_symmetry.space_group_name_H-M   'P 1'
#
loop_
_entity.id
_entity.type
_entity.pdbx_description
1 polymer ?
#
loop_
_entity_poly.entity_id
_entity_poly.type
_entity_poly.pdbx_seq_one_letter_code
_entity_poly.pdbx_strand_id
1 'polypeptide(L)'
;MMVPSPSSYRDCISLVQSDCYRYTGMQQSVWKIIFVALLKNNYKTFHFWFRLSQYRKGWFCWFARWRYKRISTRYGIEISPDTLIGAGFYIGHFCGIVVNPSAIIGNNVNISQFTTIGSNEGEAAVVGNNVYIGPSVCLVEAVKLGHNATIGAGAVVVKDVPRDATMVGVPAKIINYNNPGRFICNRWVL
;
A
#
# COMPACT_ATOMS: atom_id res chain seq x y z
N MET A 1 6.38 9.15 -11.75
CA MET A 1 5.41 8.03 -11.87
C MET A 1 4.03 8.57 -11.56
N MET A 2 3.07 8.47 -12.48
CA MET A 2 1.69 8.88 -12.19
C MET A 2 0.89 7.66 -11.72
N VAL A 3 0.35 7.73 -10.51
CA VAL A 3 -0.63 6.78 -9.99
C VAL A 3 -1.97 7.51 -10.04
N PRO A 4 -2.88 7.16 -10.94
CA PRO A 4 -4.17 7.85 -11.05
C PRO A 4 -5.09 7.49 -9.88
N SER A 5 -5.83 8.48 -9.41
CA SER A 5 -6.97 8.21 -8.52
C SER A 5 -8.09 7.50 -9.30
N PRO A 6 -8.85 6.59 -8.67
CA PRO A 6 -9.98 5.95 -9.34
C PRO A 6 -11.05 6.98 -9.73
N SER A 7 -11.50 6.91 -10.97
CA SER A 7 -12.49 7.82 -11.58
C SER A 7 -13.92 7.29 -11.49
N SER A 8 -14.08 6.04 -11.12
CA SER A 8 -15.36 5.32 -11.03
C SER A 8 -15.33 4.21 -9.99
N TYR A 9 -16.51 3.71 -9.59
CA TYR A 9 -16.61 2.49 -8.77
C TYR A 9 -16.06 1.25 -9.50
N ARG A 10 -16.10 1.23 -10.82
CA ARG A 10 -15.51 0.15 -11.62
C ARG A 10 -14.00 0.11 -11.45
N ASP A 11 -13.34 1.26 -11.46
CA ASP A 11 -11.89 1.36 -11.21
C ASP A 11 -11.55 0.90 -9.80
N CYS A 12 -12.36 1.32 -8.80
CA CYS A 12 -12.19 0.85 -7.42
C CYS A 12 -12.26 -0.68 -7.32
N ILE A 13 -13.22 -1.30 -7.96
CA ILE A 13 -13.38 -2.78 -7.96
C ILE A 13 -12.20 -3.45 -8.67
N SER A 14 -11.72 -2.90 -9.79
CA SER A 14 -10.52 -3.40 -10.46
C SER A 14 -9.30 -3.36 -9.55
N LEU A 15 -9.10 -2.25 -8.81
CA LEU A 15 -8.04 -2.14 -7.82
C LEU A 15 -8.21 -3.15 -6.66
N VAL A 16 -9.44 -3.37 -6.17
CA VAL A 16 -9.70 -4.41 -5.16
C VAL A 16 -9.33 -5.79 -5.67
N GLN A 17 -9.69 -6.12 -6.92
CA GLN A 17 -9.34 -7.40 -7.53
C GLN A 17 -7.82 -7.57 -7.61
N SER A 18 -7.10 -6.52 -8.01
CA SER A 18 -5.64 -6.54 -8.06
C SER A 18 -5.01 -6.75 -6.68
N ASP A 19 -5.53 -6.08 -5.65
CA ASP A 19 -5.07 -6.24 -4.27
C ASP A 19 -5.35 -7.66 -3.74
N CYS A 20 -6.55 -8.20 -4.00
CA CYS A 20 -6.91 -9.57 -3.62
C CYS A 20 -6.08 -10.63 -4.33
N TYR A 21 -5.75 -10.41 -5.60
CA TYR A 21 -4.89 -11.30 -6.38
C TYR A 21 -3.53 -11.50 -5.73
N ARG A 22 -2.95 -10.46 -5.11
CA ARG A 22 -1.66 -10.52 -4.42
C ARG A 22 -1.63 -11.57 -3.30
N TYR A 23 -2.77 -11.83 -2.65
CA TYR A 23 -2.85 -12.81 -1.55
C TYR A 23 -3.01 -14.25 -2.04
N THR A 24 -3.61 -14.47 -3.18
CA THR A 24 -4.04 -15.82 -3.61
C THR A 24 -3.39 -16.28 -4.90
N GLY A 25 -2.87 -15.38 -5.73
CA GLY A 25 -2.42 -15.67 -7.10
C GLY A 25 -3.56 -16.02 -8.06
N MET A 26 -4.82 -15.86 -7.63
CA MET A 26 -6.00 -16.20 -8.43
C MET A 26 -6.95 -15.00 -8.52
N GLN A 27 -7.50 -14.78 -9.70
CA GLN A 27 -8.52 -13.75 -9.88
C GLN A 27 -9.82 -14.18 -9.21
N GLN A 28 -10.28 -13.38 -8.26
CA GLN A 28 -11.50 -13.65 -7.52
C GLN A 28 -12.71 -13.01 -8.19
N SER A 29 -13.87 -13.70 -8.10
CA SER A 29 -15.13 -13.14 -8.56
C SER A 29 -15.48 -11.87 -7.78
N VAL A 30 -15.90 -10.82 -8.49
CA VAL A 30 -16.34 -9.55 -7.91
C VAL A 30 -17.48 -9.76 -6.91
N TRP A 31 -18.44 -10.61 -7.24
CA TRP A 31 -19.59 -10.91 -6.37
C TRP A 31 -19.17 -11.56 -5.05
N LYS A 32 -18.18 -12.46 -5.09
CA LYS A 32 -17.62 -13.07 -3.88
C LYS A 32 -16.93 -12.02 -2.99
N ILE A 33 -16.17 -11.11 -3.60
CA ILE A 33 -15.49 -10.03 -2.88
C ILE A 33 -16.52 -9.11 -2.19
N ILE A 34 -17.55 -8.67 -2.93
CA ILE A 34 -18.62 -7.82 -2.41
C ILE A 34 -19.36 -8.51 -1.26
N PHE A 35 -19.77 -9.77 -1.46
CA PHE A 35 -20.47 -10.54 -0.44
C PHE A 35 -19.67 -10.65 0.86
N VAL A 36 -18.38 -10.99 0.77
CA VAL A 36 -17.51 -11.07 1.94
C VAL A 36 -17.36 -9.71 2.61
N ALA A 37 -17.21 -8.63 1.83
CA ALA A 37 -17.03 -7.29 2.36
C ALA A 37 -18.27 -6.77 3.10
N LEU A 38 -19.46 -7.13 2.66
CA LEU A 38 -20.70 -6.74 3.32
C LEU A 38 -20.95 -7.51 4.62
N LEU A 39 -20.64 -8.81 4.64
CA LEU A 39 -20.88 -9.68 5.79
C LEU A 39 -19.80 -9.57 6.88
N LYS A 40 -18.56 -9.32 6.50
CA LYS A 40 -17.43 -9.30 7.43
C LYS A 40 -16.96 -7.88 7.71
N ASN A 41 -16.50 -7.67 8.94
CA ASN A 41 -15.89 -6.40 9.36
C ASN A 41 -14.51 -6.69 10.00
N ASN A 42 -13.58 -7.17 9.18
CA ASN A 42 -12.24 -7.55 9.62
C ASN A 42 -11.18 -7.10 8.60
N TYR A 43 -9.89 -7.38 8.88
CA TYR A 43 -8.78 -7.00 8.01
C TYR A 43 -8.92 -7.50 6.56
N LYS A 44 -9.59 -8.63 6.31
CA LYS A 44 -9.80 -9.19 4.96
C LYS A 44 -10.67 -8.28 4.07
N THR A 45 -11.41 -7.36 4.68
CA THR A 45 -12.27 -6.41 3.95
C THR A 45 -11.65 -5.01 3.87
N PHE A 46 -10.43 -4.82 4.41
CA PHE A 46 -9.73 -3.53 4.40
C PHE A 46 -9.58 -2.97 2.99
N HIS A 47 -8.98 -3.73 2.06
CA HIS A 47 -8.73 -3.27 0.69
C HIS A 47 -10.02 -2.87 -0.03
N PHE A 48 -11.11 -3.62 0.16
CA PHE A 48 -12.41 -3.29 -0.43
C PHE A 48 -12.89 -1.90 0.01
N TRP A 49 -12.98 -1.68 1.32
CA TRP A 49 -13.48 -0.42 1.86
C TRP A 49 -12.51 0.74 1.62
N PHE A 50 -11.20 0.48 1.68
CA PHE A 50 -10.17 1.46 1.34
C PHE A 50 -10.33 1.94 -0.10
N ARG A 51 -10.36 1.04 -1.08
CA ARG A 51 -10.47 1.40 -2.49
C ARG A 51 -11.77 2.12 -2.82
N LEU A 52 -12.90 1.66 -2.28
CA LEU A 52 -14.17 2.35 -2.47
C LEU A 52 -14.22 3.74 -1.81
N SER A 53 -13.48 3.94 -0.72
CA SER A 53 -13.38 5.23 -0.04
C SER A 53 -12.57 6.28 -0.82
N GLN A 54 -11.73 5.83 -1.78
CA GLN A 54 -10.94 6.71 -2.66
C GLN A 54 -11.77 7.44 -3.72
N TYR A 55 -12.90 6.85 -4.14
CA TYR A 55 -13.80 7.50 -5.11
C TYR A 55 -14.76 8.45 -4.39
N ARG A 56 -14.53 9.77 -4.56
CA ARG A 56 -15.25 10.82 -3.81
C ARG A 56 -16.66 11.15 -4.30
N LYS A 57 -17.05 10.67 -5.48
CA LYS A 57 -18.33 11.00 -6.09
C LYS A 57 -19.40 9.97 -5.70
N GLY A 58 -20.58 10.45 -5.38
CA GLY A 58 -21.76 9.62 -5.09
C GLY A 58 -22.02 9.37 -3.60
N TRP A 59 -23.27 9.05 -3.27
CA TRP A 59 -23.79 8.86 -1.91
C TRP A 59 -23.12 7.68 -1.15
N PHE A 60 -22.70 6.65 -1.88
CA PHE A 60 -22.09 5.45 -1.29
C PHE A 60 -20.69 5.72 -0.71
N CYS A 61 -20.03 6.78 -1.15
CA CYS A 61 -18.71 7.18 -0.65
C CYS A 61 -18.70 7.38 0.88
N TRP A 62 -19.74 8.01 1.44
CA TRP A 62 -19.84 8.23 2.89
C TRP A 62 -19.90 6.92 3.66
N PHE A 63 -20.68 5.95 3.18
CA PHE A 63 -20.76 4.64 3.79
C PHE A 63 -19.43 3.89 3.69
N ALA A 64 -18.79 3.91 2.52
CA ALA A 64 -17.49 3.28 2.32
C ALA A 64 -16.41 3.88 3.25
N ARG A 65 -16.37 5.20 3.40
CA ARG A 65 -15.46 5.90 4.32
C ARG A 65 -15.73 5.57 5.78
N TRP A 66 -16.98 5.50 6.18
CA TRP A 66 -17.35 5.09 7.53
C TRP A 66 -16.90 3.65 7.83
N ARG A 67 -17.14 2.71 6.91
CA ARG A 67 -16.70 1.31 7.04
C ARG A 67 -15.17 1.23 7.09
N TYR A 68 -14.49 1.92 6.18
CA TYR A 68 -13.04 2.01 6.15
C TYR A 68 -12.47 2.55 7.47
N LYS A 69 -13.00 3.67 7.97
CA LYS A 69 -12.54 4.26 9.24
C LYS A 69 -12.64 3.30 10.41
N ARG A 70 -13.75 2.55 10.52
CA ARG A 70 -13.91 1.55 11.58
C ARG A 70 -12.87 0.44 11.53
N ILE A 71 -12.55 -0.07 10.34
CA ILE A 71 -11.53 -1.11 10.16
C ILE A 71 -10.14 -0.51 10.42
N SER A 72 -9.84 0.60 9.81
CA SER A 72 -8.59 1.33 9.94
C SER A 72 -8.24 1.60 11.42
N THR A 73 -9.18 2.17 12.17
CA THR A 73 -8.99 2.43 13.62
C THR A 73 -8.80 1.13 14.43
N ARG A 74 -9.55 0.07 14.11
CA ARG A 74 -9.45 -1.22 14.83
C ARG A 74 -8.06 -1.84 14.73
N TYR A 75 -7.38 -1.68 13.61
CA TYR A 75 -6.07 -2.28 13.35
C TYR A 75 -4.91 -1.28 13.45
N GLY A 76 -5.18 -0.04 13.88
CA GLY A 76 -4.16 1.01 14.00
C GLY A 76 -3.51 1.33 12.65
N ILE A 77 -4.31 1.37 11.58
CA ILE A 77 -3.84 1.72 10.24
C ILE A 77 -4.29 3.14 9.92
N GLU A 78 -3.33 4.00 9.66
CA GLU A 78 -3.55 5.38 9.26
C GLU A 78 -3.06 5.59 7.83
N ILE A 79 -3.93 5.33 6.86
CA ILE A 79 -3.70 5.59 5.44
C ILE A 79 -4.88 6.43 4.95
N SER A 80 -4.61 7.64 4.46
CA SER A 80 -5.69 8.48 3.91
C SER A 80 -6.30 7.85 2.65
N PRO A 81 -7.62 7.89 2.47
CA PRO A 81 -8.23 7.57 1.18
C PRO A 81 -7.69 8.41 0.00
N ASP A 82 -7.07 9.55 0.30
CA ASP A 82 -6.49 10.44 -0.70
C ASP A 82 -5.06 10.08 -1.09
N THR A 83 -4.43 9.17 -0.36
CA THR A 83 -3.10 8.66 -0.70
C THR A 83 -3.14 7.92 -2.04
N LEU A 84 -2.25 8.28 -2.96
CA LEU A 84 -2.16 7.66 -4.28
C LEU A 84 -1.45 6.31 -4.19
N ILE A 85 -2.20 5.23 -4.33
CA ILE A 85 -1.68 3.85 -4.24
C ILE A 85 -2.08 3.07 -5.50
N GLY A 86 -1.09 2.56 -6.21
CA GLY A 86 -1.26 1.76 -7.42
C GLY A 86 -1.94 0.40 -7.21
N ALA A 87 -2.09 -0.35 -8.28
CA ALA A 87 -2.70 -1.67 -8.27
C ALA A 87 -1.82 -2.71 -7.55
N GLY A 88 -2.43 -3.74 -6.99
CA GLY A 88 -1.70 -4.82 -6.31
C GLY A 88 -1.09 -4.40 -4.98
N PHE A 89 -1.72 -3.50 -4.25
CA PHE A 89 -1.29 -3.12 -2.91
C PHE A 89 -1.46 -4.27 -1.93
N TYR A 90 -0.42 -4.59 -1.18
CA TYR A 90 -0.40 -5.72 -0.26
C TYR A 90 0.03 -5.28 1.15
N ILE A 91 -0.75 -5.65 2.15
CA ILE A 91 -0.42 -5.49 3.57
C ILE A 91 -0.19 -6.89 4.15
N GLY A 92 1.03 -7.16 4.63
CA GLY A 92 1.38 -8.46 5.22
C GLY A 92 0.67 -8.72 6.54
N HIS A 93 0.74 -7.75 7.45
CA HIS A 93 0.08 -7.77 8.76
C HIS A 93 -0.59 -6.43 9.04
N PHE A 94 -1.87 -6.47 9.35
CA PHE A 94 -2.71 -5.28 9.56
C PHE A 94 -2.54 -4.74 10.98
N CYS A 95 -1.44 -4.06 11.26
CA CYS A 95 -1.13 -3.50 12.56
C CYS A 95 -0.17 -2.31 12.46
N GLY A 96 -0.54 -1.15 13.04
CA GLY A 96 0.36 -0.03 13.29
C GLY A 96 1.01 0.57 12.04
N ILE A 97 0.28 0.73 10.95
CA ILE A 97 0.81 1.31 9.70
C ILE A 97 0.37 2.77 9.60
N VAL A 98 1.33 3.67 9.41
CA VAL A 98 1.07 5.10 9.22
C VAL A 98 1.65 5.55 7.89
N VAL A 99 0.81 6.14 7.05
CA VAL A 99 1.19 6.67 5.73
C VAL A 99 0.69 8.10 5.57
N ASN A 100 1.62 9.02 5.39
CA ASN A 100 1.29 10.42 5.12
C ASN A 100 0.46 10.54 3.82
N PRO A 101 -0.59 11.37 3.80
CA PRO A 101 -1.47 11.52 2.63
C PRO A 101 -0.78 11.92 1.33
N SER A 102 0.35 12.63 1.40
CA SER A 102 1.12 13.07 0.22
C SER A 102 2.00 11.98 -0.39
N ALA A 103 2.12 10.81 0.27
CA ALA A 103 2.90 9.70 -0.27
C ALA A 103 2.31 9.19 -1.59
N ILE A 104 3.20 8.82 -2.51
CA ILE A 104 2.82 8.16 -3.78
C ILE A 104 3.40 6.75 -3.78
N ILE A 105 2.53 5.76 -3.87
CA ILE A 105 2.91 4.34 -3.80
C ILE A 105 2.57 3.66 -5.13
N GLY A 106 3.57 3.05 -5.75
CA GLY A 106 3.43 2.38 -7.05
C GLY A 106 2.65 1.07 -7.02
N ASN A 107 2.74 0.33 -8.11
CA ASN A 107 2.07 -0.95 -8.25
C ASN A 107 2.83 -2.08 -7.54
N ASN A 108 2.09 -3.08 -7.07
CA ASN A 108 2.66 -4.27 -6.42
C ASN A 108 3.59 -3.95 -5.24
N VAL A 109 3.23 -2.98 -4.41
CA VAL A 109 3.99 -2.64 -3.22
C VAL A 109 3.50 -3.44 -2.03
N ASN A 110 4.44 -4.03 -1.28
CA ASN A 110 4.17 -4.67 0.00
C ASN A 110 4.55 -3.73 1.14
N ILE A 111 3.63 -3.54 2.08
CA ILE A 111 3.88 -2.84 3.34
C ILE A 111 3.65 -3.83 4.50
N SER A 112 4.60 -3.88 5.41
CA SER A 112 4.51 -4.72 6.60
C SER A 112 4.05 -3.90 7.83
N GLN A 113 3.77 -4.58 8.94
CA GLN A 113 3.35 -3.94 10.19
C GLN A 113 4.38 -2.94 10.72
N PHE A 114 3.89 -1.95 11.45
CA PHE A 114 4.67 -0.89 12.10
C PHE A 114 5.49 -0.03 11.12
N THR A 115 5.13 -0.05 9.84
CA THR A 115 5.74 0.85 8.85
C THR A 115 5.23 2.27 9.02
N THR A 116 6.15 3.24 9.01
CA THR A 116 5.84 4.67 8.97
C THR A 116 6.38 5.29 7.69
N ILE A 117 5.53 5.93 6.91
CA ILE A 117 5.90 6.80 5.79
C ILE A 117 5.50 8.21 6.20
N GLY A 118 6.45 8.98 6.72
CA GLY A 118 6.22 10.26 7.37
C GLY A 118 6.89 11.43 6.66
N SER A 119 6.28 12.61 6.81
CA SER A 119 6.88 13.89 6.45
C SER A 119 6.34 14.97 7.35
N ASN A 120 7.21 15.89 7.79
CA ASN A 120 6.86 17.09 8.56
C ASN A 120 7.09 18.38 7.76
N GLU A 121 8.00 18.35 6.78
CA GLU A 121 8.46 19.56 6.08
C GLU A 121 8.01 19.63 4.61
N GLY A 122 7.05 18.79 4.19
CA GLY A 122 6.58 18.82 2.81
C GLY A 122 5.98 17.51 2.33
N GLU A 123 6.39 17.07 1.15
CA GLU A 123 5.90 15.82 0.57
C GLU A 123 6.54 14.61 1.23
N ALA A 124 5.80 13.52 1.30
CA ALA A 124 6.30 12.24 1.77
C ALA A 124 6.91 11.42 0.63
N ALA A 125 7.34 10.21 0.96
CA ALA A 125 8.06 9.34 0.05
C ALA A 125 7.31 9.01 -1.24
N VAL A 126 8.06 8.89 -2.34
CA VAL A 126 7.60 8.31 -3.61
C VAL A 126 8.16 6.90 -3.75
N VAL A 127 7.28 5.91 -3.73
CA VAL A 127 7.63 4.49 -3.79
C VAL A 127 7.38 3.94 -5.19
N GLY A 128 8.40 3.34 -5.79
CA GLY A 128 8.34 2.71 -7.10
C GLY A 128 7.46 1.45 -7.15
N ASN A 129 7.46 0.77 -8.29
CA ASN A 129 6.72 -0.49 -8.45
C ASN A 129 7.52 -1.69 -7.89
N ASN A 130 6.80 -2.73 -7.46
CA ASN A 130 7.39 -3.97 -6.96
C ASN A 130 8.35 -3.75 -5.77
N VAL A 131 8.02 -2.84 -4.87
CA VAL A 131 8.85 -2.52 -3.71
C VAL A 131 8.33 -3.28 -2.49
N TYR A 132 9.26 -3.87 -1.75
CA TYR A 132 8.99 -4.47 -0.45
C TYR A 132 9.46 -3.54 0.68
N ILE A 133 8.57 -3.23 1.59
CA ILE A 133 8.82 -2.45 2.80
C ILE A 133 8.60 -3.38 4.00
N GLY A 134 9.70 -3.75 4.66
CA GLY A 134 9.70 -4.67 5.78
C GLY A 134 9.07 -4.09 7.04
N PRO A 135 8.86 -4.92 8.09
CA PRO A 135 8.27 -4.48 9.34
C PRO A 135 9.14 -3.42 10.03
N SER A 136 8.47 -2.49 10.71
CA SER A 136 9.10 -1.41 11.48
C SER A 136 10.05 -0.50 10.65
N VAL A 137 9.80 -0.38 9.36
CA VAL A 137 10.53 0.54 8.48
C VAL A 137 10.00 1.96 8.65
N CYS A 138 10.91 2.94 8.73
CA CYS A 138 10.59 4.36 8.66
C CYS A 138 11.15 4.95 7.36
N LEU A 139 10.26 5.48 6.50
CA LEU A 139 10.63 6.33 5.37
C LEU A 139 10.44 7.78 5.79
N VAL A 140 11.53 8.56 5.73
CA VAL A 140 11.55 9.91 6.29
C VAL A 140 11.58 10.93 5.15
N GLU A 141 10.62 11.88 5.18
CA GLU A 141 10.48 12.97 4.22
C GLU A 141 10.34 12.48 2.75
N ALA A 142 10.69 13.30 1.79
CA ALA A 142 10.48 13.09 0.35
C ALA A 142 11.43 12.08 -0.31
N VAL A 143 11.86 11.03 0.41
CA VAL A 143 12.73 9.99 -0.17
C VAL A 143 12.07 9.26 -1.32
N LYS A 144 12.86 8.88 -2.33
CA LYS A 144 12.39 8.13 -3.50
C LYS A 144 12.91 6.70 -3.45
N LEU A 145 12.00 5.72 -3.50
CA LEU A 145 12.35 4.32 -3.62
C LEU A 145 12.22 3.88 -5.07
N GLY A 146 13.32 3.45 -5.68
CA GLY A 146 13.34 2.92 -7.03
C GLY A 146 12.54 1.63 -7.18
N HIS A 147 12.17 1.29 -8.43
CA HIS A 147 11.46 0.04 -8.72
C HIS A 147 12.24 -1.18 -8.21
N ASN A 148 11.52 -2.20 -7.78
CA ASN A 148 12.05 -3.47 -7.29
C ASN A 148 12.96 -3.35 -6.05
N ALA A 149 12.96 -2.23 -5.34
CA ALA A 149 13.73 -2.06 -4.12
C ALA A 149 13.19 -2.94 -2.99
N THR A 150 14.07 -3.35 -2.10
CA THR A 150 13.75 -4.11 -0.89
C THR A 150 14.28 -3.38 0.33
N ILE A 151 13.40 -2.99 1.24
CA ILE A 151 13.78 -2.35 2.50
C ILE A 151 13.61 -3.37 3.62
N GLY A 152 14.72 -3.74 4.25
CA GLY A 152 14.72 -4.72 5.33
C GLY A 152 14.11 -4.20 6.62
N ALA A 153 13.71 -5.12 7.49
CA ALA A 153 13.04 -4.80 8.76
C ALA A 153 13.85 -3.81 9.62
N GLY A 154 13.15 -2.88 10.28
CA GLY A 154 13.73 -1.90 11.19
C GLY A 154 14.60 -0.83 10.53
N ALA A 155 14.62 -0.74 9.21
CA ALA A 155 15.43 0.26 8.52
C ALA A 155 14.84 1.67 8.63
N VAL A 156 15.69 2.68 8.80
CA VAL A 156 15.33 4.10 8.72
C VAL A 156 15.94 4.70 7.46
N VAL A 157 15.08 4.94 6.48
CA VAL A 157 15.49 5.44 5.16
C VAL A 157 15.41 6.96 5.14
N VAL A 158 16.57 7.60 5.02
CA VAL A 158 16.73 9.07 5.02
C VAL A 158 17.36 9.58 3.72
N LYS A 159 17.54 8.70 2.73
CA LYS A 159 18.09 9.02 1.39
C LYS A 159 17.40 8.17 0.35
N ASP A 160 17.42 8.63 -0.90
CA ASP A 160 16.86 7.89 -2.03
C ASP A 160 17.47 6.49 -2.15
N VAL A 161 16.60 5.54 -2.52
CA VAL A 161 16.95 4.14 -2.73
C VAL A 161 17.00 3.87 -4.23
N PRO A 162 18.14 3.45 -4.78
CA PRO A 162 18.23 3.11 -6.19
C PRO A 162 17.31 1.94 -6.56
N ARG A 163 16.99 1.87 -7.86
CA ARG A 163 16.30 0.72 -8.43
C ARG A 163 17.06 -0.58 -8.11
N ASP A 164 16.31 -1.66 -7.88
CA ASP A 164 16.81 -3.02 -7.62
C ASP A 164 17.66 -3.18 -6.34
N ALA A 165 17.82 -2.11 -5.55
CA ALA A 165 18.65 -2.13 -4.34
C ALA A 165 17.95 -2.80 -3.16
N THR A 166 18.74 -3.49 -2.33
CA THR A 166 18.35 -3.91 -0.99
C THR A 166 19.04 -3.02 0.05
N MET A 167 18.23 -2.37 0.91
CA MET A 167 18.73 -1.51 1.98
C MET A 167 18.30 -2.01 3.36
N VAL A 168 19.18 -1.86 4.36
CA VAL A 168 18.94 -2.23 5.76
C VAL A 168 19.63 -1.25 6.71
N GLY A 169 19.19 -1.21 7.96
CA GLY A 169 19.89 -0.52 9.06
C GLY A 169 19.39 0.88 9.37
N VAL A 170 20.04 1.54 10.36
CA VAL A 170 19.72 2.88 10.89
C VAL A 170 21.00 3.70 10.95
N PRO A 171 21.22 4.72 10.09
CA PRO A 171 20.46 4.96 8.86
C PRO A 171 20.64 3.84 7.84
N ALA A 172 19.65 3.66 6.96
CA ALA A 172 19.65 2.58 5.98
C ALA A 172 20.78 2.73 4.96
N LYS A 173 21.45 1.60 4.66
CA LYS A 173 22.53 1.51 3.68
C LYS A 173 22.27 0.40 2.68
N ILE A 174 22.72 0.58 1.45
CA ILE A 174 22.63 -0.44 0.40
C ILE A 174 23.56 -1.59 0.77
N ILE A 175 23.05 -2.82 0.76
CA ILE A 175 23.85 -4.03 1.01
C ILE A 175 24.10 -4.85 -0.23
N ASN A 176 23.17 -4.85 -1.19
CA ASN A 176 23.33 -5.53 -2.48
C ASN A 176 22.24 -5.13 -3.49
N TYR A 177 22.35 -5.67 -4.73
CA TYR A 177 21.40 -5.57 -5.83
C TYR A 177 20.96 -6.95 -6.36
N ASN A 178 21.25 -8.03 -5.62
CA ASN A 178 21.18 -9.41 -6.15
C ASN A 178 19.76 -9.96 -6.27
N ASN A 179 18.79 -9.38 -5.56
CA ASN A 179 17.43 -9.92 -5.50
C ASN A 179 16.39 -8.81 -5.75
N PRO A 180 16.27 -8.30 -6.99
CA PRO A 180 15.31 -7.22 -7.32
C PRO A 180 13.87 -7.66 -7.07
N GLY A 181 13.11 -6.84 -6.32
CA GLY A 181 11.72 -7.12 -6.00
C GLY A 181 11.52 -8.38 -5.17
N ARG A 182 12.48 -8.68 -4.29
CA ARG A 182 12.40 -9.81 -3.34
C ARG A 182 11.10 -9.71 -2.52
N PHE A 183 10.46 -10.84 -2.28
CA PHE A 183 9.19 -10.97 -1.54
C PHE A 183 7.95 -10.41 -2.26
N ILE A 184 8.05 -9.93 -3.49
CA ILE A 184 6.90 -9.52 -4.28
C ILE A 184 6.38 -10.71 -5.09
N CYS A 185 5.51 -11.51 -4.48
CA CYS A 185 4.84 -12.64 -5.11
C CYS A 185 3.54 -12.21 -5.80
N ASN A 186 3.01 -13.06 -6.70
CA ASN A 186 1.72 -12.86 -7.36
C ASN A 186 1.56 -11.43 -7.91
N ARG A 187 2.54 -10.96 -8.67
CA ARG A 187 2.48 -9.59 -9.23
C ARG A 187 1.26 -9.43 -10.12
N TRP A 188 0.49 -8.38 -9.87
CA TRP A 188 -0.56 -7.96 -10.78
C TRP A 188 0.07 -7.34 -12.02
N VAL A 189 -0.25 -7.85 -13.19
CA VAL A 189 0.18 -7.33 -14.48
C VAL A 189 -1.00 -6.55 -15.07
N LEU A 190 -0.77 -5.29 -15.41
CA LEU A 190 -1.76 -4.39 -16.02
C LEU A 190 -1.95 -4.74 -17.50
#